data_1175b26816e1ac3017afa7f926570bff
#
_entry.id   1175b26816e1ac3017afa7f926570bff
#
_cell.length_a   1.000
_cell.length_b   1.000
_cell.length_c   1.000
_cell.angle_alpha   90.00
_cell.angle_beta   90.00
_cell.angle_gamma   90.00
#
_symmetry.space_group_name_H-M   'P 1'
#
loop_
_entity.id
_entity.type
_entity.pdbx_description
1 polymer ?
#
loop_
_entity_poly.entity_id
_entity_poly.type
_entity_poly.pdbx_seq_one_letter_code
_entity_poly.pdbx_strand_id
1 'polypeptide(L)'
;QTDETNMRRIAIYLLCIFMLLPVATMTAQPGYNYSKLQREKLNRGVVAIRENPSEVIVSWRYLSSDPIQTGFNVYRDGKKLTDTPITVSTLFRDKNNSQKTAVYEVRPVLKGKETHHIDGTYTLPENAPLGYLEIPLQKPADGITPAGDTYTYSPNDASIGDVDGDGEYEIILKWDPSTS
;
A
#
# COMPACT_ATOMS: atom_id res chain seq x y z
N GLN A 1 -53.95 -43.01 21.25
CA GLN A 1 -54.09 -42.31 19.94
C GLN A 1 -54.35 -40.81 20.06
N THR A 2 -54.85 -40.28 21.19
CA THR A 2 -55.13 -38.86 21.37
C THR A 2 -53.88 -38.03 21.81
N ASP A 3 -52.85 -38.64 22.35
CA ASP A 3 -51.70 -37.95 22.89
C ASP A 3 -50.67 -37.57 21.81
N GLU A 4 -50.48 -38.45 20.85
CA GLU A 4 -49.51 -38.22 19.73
C GLU A 4 -49.97 -37.11 18.79
N THR A 5 -51.29 -36.98 18.60
CA THR A 5 -51.86 -35.92 17.74
C THR A 5 -51.73 -34.54 18.37
N ASN A 6 -51.83 -34.45 19.70
CA ASN A 6 -51.67 -33.20 20.46
C ASN A 6 -50.20 -32.77 20.49
N MET A 7 -49.26 -33.69 20.67
CA MET A 7 -47.84 -33.37 20.61
C MET A 7 -47.39 -32.87 19.21
N ARG A 8 -47.90 -33.45 18.15
CA ARG A 8 -47.60 -32.97 16.77
C ARG A 8 -48.16 -31.57 16.51
N ARG A 9 -49.35 -31.24 17.04
CA ARG A 9 -49.92 -29.90 16.91
C ARG A 9 -49.13 -28.87 17.72
N ILE A 10 -48.71 -29.18 18.95
CA ILE A 10 -47.88 -28.33 19.74
C ILE A 10 -46.51 -28.08 19.09
N ALA A 11 -45.89 -29.10 18.49
CA ALA A 11 -44.63 -28.97 17.79
C ALA A 11 -44.77 -28.07 16.54
N ILE A 12 -45.86 -28.15 15.82
CA ILE A 12 -46.16 -27.30 14.63
C ILE A 12 -46.37 -25.84 15.08
N TYR A 13 -47.09 -25.59 16.16
CA TYR A 13 -47.30 -24.24 16.69
C TYR A 13 -45.98 -23.62 17.22
N LEU A 14 -45.12 -24.39 17.91
CA LEU A 14 -43.82 -23.95 18.34
C LEU A 14 -42.88 -23.64 17.14
N LEU A 15 -42.95 -24.44 16.07
CA LEU A 15 -42.20 -24.20 14.84
C LEU A 15 -42.66 -22.92 14.11
N CYS A 16 -43.99 -22.68 14.07
CA CYS A 16 -44.55 -21.47 13.48
C CYS A 16 -44.22 -20.19 14.30
N ILE A 17 -44.20 -20.30 15.65
CA ILE A 17 -43.82 -19.18 16.51
C ILE A 17 -42.34 -18.82 16.35
N PHE A 18 -41.45 -19.82 16.10
CA PHE A 18 -40.02 -19.55 15.86
C PHE A 18 -39.79 -18.88 14.49
N MET A 19 -40.66 -19.06 13.51
CA MET A 19 -40.59 -18.37 12.22
C MET A 19 -41.15 -16.93 12.26
N LEU A 20 -41.82 -16.53 13.34
CA LEU A 20 -42.34 -15.17 13.55
C LEU A 20 -41.47 -14.30 14.44
N LEU A 21 -40.29 -14.79 14.86
CA LEU A 21 -39.29 -13.93 15.47
C LEU A 21 -38.87 -12.87 14.44
N PRO A 22 -39.02 -11.58 14.73
CA PRO A 22 -38.52 -10.54 13.84
C PRO A 22 -37.06 -10.83 13.60
N VAL A 23 -36.68 -11.09 12.36
CA VAL A 23 -35.27 -11.00 11.96
C VAL A 23 -34.87 -9.60 12.36
N ALA A 24 -34.12 -9.49 13.47
CA ALA A 24 -33.53 -8.22 13.84
C ALA A 24 -32.71 -7.80 12.61
N THR A 25 -33.27 -6.88 11.84
CA THR A 25 -32.51 -6.22 10.78
C THR A 25 -31.33 -5.60 11.50
N MET A 26 -30.15 -6.20 11.38
CA MET A 26 -28.93 -5.53 11.75
C MET A 26 -28.94 -4.25 10.90
N THR A 27 -29.37 -3.16 11.53
CA THR A 27 -29.17 -1.83 10.96
C THR A 27 -27.67 -1.72 10.82
N ALA A 28 -27.20 -1.81 9.58
CA ALA A 28 -25.81 -1.50 9.28
C ALA A 28 -25.53 -0.18 10.00
N GLN A 29 -24.49 -0.15 10.84
CA GLN A 29 -24.06 1.11 11.45
C GLN A 29 -23.99 2.15 10.34
N PRO A 30 -24.44 3.40 10.57
CA PRO A 30 -24.37 4.43 9.56
C PRO A 30 -22.95 4.43 9.02
N GLY A 31 -22.81 4.13 7.72
CA GLY A 31 -21.53 3.95 7.09
C GLY A 31 -20.69 5.19 7.37
N TYR A 32 -19.46 4.97 7.83
CA TYR A 32 -18.52 6.06 8.07
C TYR A 32 -18.43 6.93 6.81
N ASN A 33 -18.63 8.24 6.95
CA ASN A 33 -18.59 9.15 5.81
C ASN A 33 -17.15 9.45 5.40
N TYR A 34 -16.60 8.60 4.55
CA TYR A 34 -15.23 8.73 4.05
C TYR A 34 -14.96 10.04 3.29
N SER A 35 -15.99 10.76 2.82
CA SER A 35 -15.80 12.04 2.14
C SER A 35 -15.32 13.17 3.06
N LYS A 36 -15.46 12.99 4.38
CA LYS A 36 -15.00 13.95 5.40
C LYS A 36 -13.59 13.64 5.93
N LEU A 37 -13.00 12.53 5.50
CA LEU A 37 -11.61 12.23 5.87
C LEU A 37 -10.66 13.19 5.15
N GLN A 38 -9.80 13.81 5.93
CA GLN A 38 -8.60 14.41 5.39
C GLN A 38 -7.69 13.28 4.92
N ARG A 39 -7.24 13.36 3.68
CA ARG A 39 -6.36 12.35 3.06
C ARG A 39 -5.18 13.07 2.44
N GLU A 40 -4.02 12.49 2.59
CA GLU A 40 -2.85 12.87 1.84
C GLU A 40 -3.12 12.67 0.34
N LYS A 41 -2.60 13.55 -0.49
CA LYS A 41 -2.67 13.44 -1.96
C LYS A 41 -1.48 12.65 -2.49
N LEU A 42 -1.34 11.42 -2.01
CA LEU A 42 -0.22 10.57 -2.36
C LEU A 42 -0.20 10.24 -3.85
N ASN A 43 1.01 10.17 -4.41
CA ASN A 43 1.25 9.58 -5.72
C ASN A 43 1.17 8.03 -5.65
N ARG A 44 1.44 7.36 -6.75
CA ARG A 44 1.36 5.89 -6.85
C ARG A 44 2.45 5.17 -6.02
N GLY A 45 3.50 5.87 -5.58
CA GLY A 45 4.59 5.33 -4.78
C GLY A 45 5.21 4.10 -5.43
N VAL A 46 5.55 4.20 -6.71
CA VAL A 46 6.18 3.10 -7.44
C VAL A 46 7.57 2.85 -6.88
N VAL A 47 7.86 1.59 -6.57
CA VAL A 47 9.20 1.14 -6.15
C VAL A 47 9.59 -0.09 -6.97
N ALA A 48 10.82 -0.13 -7.43
CA ALA A 48 11.39 -1.29 -8.11
C ALA A 48 12.61 -1.79 -7.36
N ILE A 49 12.62 -3.08 -7.00
CA ILE A 49 13.72 -3.74 -6.28
C ILE A 49 14.22 -4.90 -7.12
N ARG A 50 15.52 -4.99 -7.29
CA ARG A 50 16.14 -6.14 -7.95
C ARG A 50 16.16 -7.32 -6.98
N GLU A 51 15.26 -8.28 -7.17
CA GLU A 51 15.14 -9.47 -6.32
C GLU A 51 16.34 -10.42 -6.49
N ASN A 52 16.75 -10.59 -7.74
CA ASN A 52 17.89 -11.43 -8.14
C ASN A 52 18.49 -10.90 -9.46
N PRO A 53 19.60 -11.45 -9.97
CA PRO A 53 20.26 -10.92 -11.18
C PRO A 53 19.39 -10.88 -12.45
N SER A 54 18.27 -11.61 -12.48
CA SER A 54 17.40 -11.73 -13.66
C SER A 54 15.98 -11.22 -13.45
N GLU A 55 15.63 -10.74 -12.25
CA GLU A 55 14.26 -10.38 -11.90
C GLU A 55 14.21 -9.09 -11.06
N VAL A 56 13.26 -8.23 -11.40
CA VAL A 56 12.92 -7.00 -10.67
C VAL A 56 11.48 -7.09 -10.22
N ILE A 57 11.23 -6.83 -8.94
CA ILE A 57 9.89 -6.66 -8.39
C ILE A 57 9.53 -5.18 -8.47
N VAL A 58 8.40 -4.88 -9.10
CA VAL A 58 7.81 -3.54 -9.15
C VAL A 58 6.55 -3.55 -8.31
N SER A 59 6.44 -2.64 -7.36
CA SER A 59 5.25 -2.48 -6.52
C SER A 59 4.75 -1.05 -6.53
N TRP A 60 3.47 -0.87 -6.21
CA TRP A 60 2.82 0.45 -6.18
C TRP A 60 1.65 0.47 -5.20
N ARG A 61 1.09 1.65 -4.95
CA ARG A 61 -0.09 1.81 -4.10
C ARG A 61 -1.39 1.69 -4.90
N TYR A 62 -2.39 1.02 -4.32
CA TYR A 62 -3.78 1.20 -4.69
C TYR A 62 -4.31 2.38 -3.88
N LEU A 63 -4.63 3.49 -4.54
CA LEU A 63 -5.05 4.70 -3.86
C LEU A 63 -6.50 4.60 -3.43
N SER A 64 -6.84 5.22 -2.30
CA SER A 64 -8.23 5.27 -1.82
C SER A 64 -9.19 6.03 -2.75
N SER A 65 -8.64 6.78 -3.70
CA SER A 65 -9.37 7.47 -4.77
C SER A 65 -9.59 6.60 -6.02
N ASP A 66 -8.90 5.44 -6.11
CA ASP A 66 -9.07 4.56 -7.26
C ASP A 66 -10.47 3.94 -7.24
N PRO A 67 -11.18 3.93 -8.37
CA PRO A 67 -12.40 3.14 -8.50
C PRO A 67 -12.14 1.66 -8.26
N ILE A 68 -13.13 0.95 -7.72
CA ILE A 68 -13.08 -0.50 -7.59
C ILE A 68 -12.80 -1.11 -8.99
N GLN A 69 -11.93 -2.12 -9.04
CA GLN A 69 -11.48 -2.78 -10.27
C GLN A 69 -10.59 -1.92 -11.18
N THR A 70 -9.92 -0.90 -10.65
CA THR A 70 -8.83 -0.25 -11.37
C THR A 70 -7.76 -1.29 -11.70
N GLY A 71 -7.44 -1.43 -12.98
CA GLY A 71 -6.31 -2.22 -13.46
C GLY A 71 -5.07 -1.36 -13.61
N PHE A 72 -3.91 -2.00 -13.77
CA PHE A 72 -2.63 -1.30 -13.91
C PHE A 72 -1.81 -1.90 -15.04
N ASN A 73 -1.24 -1.04 -15.86
CA ASN A 73 -0.19 -1.41 -16.81
C ASN A 73 1.16 -0.97 -16.25
N VAL A 74 2.16 -1.83 -16.44
CA VAL A 74 3.55 -1.57 -16.02
C VAL A 74 4.40 -1.37 -17.25
N TYR A 75 5.29 -0.39 -17.18
CA TYR A 75 6.22 -0.01 -18.23
C TYR A 75 7.65 -0.03 -17.71
N ARG A 76 8.59 -0.32 -18.57
CA ARG A 76 10.03 -0.12 -18.36
C ARG A 76 10.60 0.63 -19.54
N ASP A 77 11.27 1.74 -19.29
CA ASP A 77 11.90 2.59 -20.32
C ASP A 77 10.92 2.95 -21.46
N GLY A 78 9.66 3.24 -21.11
CA GLY A 78 8.58 3.54 -22.05
C GLY A 78 7.97 2.33 -22.75
N LYS A 79 8.52 1.13 -22.58
CA LYS A 79 7.98 -0.11 -23.16
C LYS A 79 7.00 -0.76 -22.21
N LYS A 80 5.76 -1.01 -22.67
CA LYS A 80 4.74 -1.75 -21.93
C LYS A 80 5.18 -3.20 -21.70
N LEU A 81 5.07 -3.67 -20.45
CA LEU A 81 5.45 -5.02 -20.02
C LEU A 81 4.24 -5.94 -19.80
N THR A 82 3.08 -5.39 -19.54
CA THR A 82 1.85 -6.14 -19.26
C THR A 82 1.02 -6.33 -20.53
N ASP A 83 0.66 -7.57 -20.85
CA ASP A 83 -0.25 -7.87 -21.98
C ASP A 83 -1.68 -7.44 -21.65
N THR A 84 -2.12 -7.70 -20.42
CA THR A 84 -3.42 -7.29 -19.87
C THR A 84 -3.21 -6.51 -18.58
N PRO A 85 -4.10 -5.54 -18.24
CA PRO A 85 -3.99 -4.80 -16.99
C PRO A 85 -4.08 -5.72 -15.77
N ILE A 86 -3.23 -5.49 -14.78
CA ILE A 86 -3.22 -6.22 -13.51
C ILE A 86 -4.35 -5.66 -12.64
N THR A 87 -5.29 -6.52 -12.19
CA THR A 87 -6.44 -6.12 -11.38
C THR A 87 -6.48 -6.77 -10.00
N VAL A 88 -5.61 -7.75 -9.75
CA VAL A 88 -5.66 -8.61 -8.55
C VAL A 88 -4.51 -8.34 -7.57
N SER A 89 -3.55 -7.53 -7.97
CA SER A 89 -2.42 -7.17 -7.12
C SER A 89 -1.83 -5.81 -7.50
N THR A 90 -0.98 -5.28 -6.64
CA THR A 90 -0.16 -4.09 -6.88
C THR A 90 1.33 -4.46 -6.95
N LEU A 91 1.61 -5.60 -7.56
CA LEU A 91 2.94 -6.13 -7.73
C LEU A 91 3.09 -6.75 -9.13
N PHE A 92 4.23 -6.51 -9.75
CA PHE A 92 4.62 -7.10 -11.03
C PHE A 92 6.07 -7.61 -10.95
N ARG A 93 6.33 -8.78 -11.55
CA ARG A 93 7.66 -9.35 -11.67
C ARG A 93 8.15 -9.19 -13.10
N ASP A 94 9.17 -8.37 -13.27
CA ASP A 94 9.80 -8.14 -14.57
C ASP A 94 11.04 -9.01 -14.72
N LYS A 95 11.09 -9.81 -15.77
CA LYS A 95 12.28 -10.54 -16.17
C LYS A 95 13.28 -9.58 -16.81
N ASN A 96 14.14 -9.02 -15.98
CA ASN A 96 15.14 -8.03 -16.38
C ASN A 96 16.54 -8.44 -15.87
N ASN A 97 17.35 -8.96 -16.76
CA ASN A 97 18.74 -9.33 -16.47
C ASN A 97 19.75 -8.20 -16.74
N SER A 98 19.28 -7.03 -17.21
CA SER A 98 20.14 -5.87 -17.39
C SER A 98 20.47 -5.24 -16.04
N GLN A 99 21.74 -4.95 -15.80
CA GLN A 99 22.19 -4.21 -14.61
C GLN A 99 22.20 -2.70 -14.83
N LYS A 100 21.81 -2.23 -16.02
CA LYS A 100 21.74 -0.80 -16.33
C LYS A 100 20.58 -0.14 -15.62
N THR A 101 20.66 1.18 -15.47
CA THR A 101 19.53 2.01 -15.02
C THR A 101 18.29 1.72 -15.85
N ALA A 102 17.14 1.62 -15.18
CA ALA A 102 15.84 1.39 -15.81
C ALA A 102 14.77 2.25 -15.15
N VAL A 103 13.89 2.87 -15.92
CA VAL A 103 12.76 3.65 -15.42
C VAL A 103 11.50 2.81 -15.48
N TYR A 104 10.92 2.54 -14.33
CA TYR A 104 9.64 1.87 -14.20
C TYR A 104 8.51 2.89 -14.00
N GLU A 105 7.38 2.61 -14.63
CA GLU A 105 6.19 3.45 -14.61
C GLU A 105 4.95 2.58 -14.49
N VAL A 106 3.97 3.00 -13.71
CA VAL A 106 2.69 2.32 -13.54
C VAL A 106 1.57 3.27 -13.96
N ARG A 107 0.69 2.81 -14.85
CA ARG A 107 -0.45 3.57 -15.35
C ARG A 107 -1.76 2.89 -15.02
N PRO A 108 -2.71 3.59 -14.38
CA PRO A 108 -4.02 3.04 -14.10
C PRO A 108 -4.84 2.87 -15.39
N VAL A 109 -5.65 1.80 -15.39
CA VAL A 109 -6.57 1.46 -16.48
C VAL A 109 -7.99 1.42 -15.93
N LEU A 110 -8.84 2.31 -16.41
CA LEU A 110 -10.23 2.46 -16.00
C LEU A 110 -11.16 2.06 -17.14
N LYS A 111 -12.05 1.11 -16.90
CA LYS A 111 -13.01 0.64 -17.91
C LYS A 111 -12.34 0.32 -19.27
N GLY A 112 -11.19 -0.34 -19.21
CA GLY A 112 -10.40 -0.73 -20.38
C GLY A 112 -9.63 0.40 -21.06
N LYS A 113 -9.66 1.62 -20.54
CA LYS A 113 -8.87 2.76 -21.04
C LYS A 113 -7.77 3.10 -20.07
N GLU A 114 -6.53 3.14 -20.57
CA GLU A 114 -5.39 3.62 -19.82
C GLU A 114 -5.47 5.14 -19.65
N THR A 115 -5.16 5.63 -18.47
CA THR A 115 -5.07 7.06 -18.23
C THR A 115 -3.72 7.59 -18.71
N HIS A 116 -3.71 8.78 -19.30
CA HIS A 116 -2.46 9.43 -19.71
C HIS A 116 -1.70 10.07 -18.55
N HIS A 117 -2.30 10.10 -17.36
CA HIS A 117 -1.65 10.64 -16.19
C HIS A 117 -0.68 9.61 -15.60
N ILE A 118 0.57 10.01 -15.47
CA ILE A 118 1.62 9.22 -14.82
C ILE A 118 1.56 9.55 -13.34
N ASP A 119 1.04 8.61 -12.54
CA ASP A 119 0.87 8.81 -11.10
C ASP A 119 2.12 8.49 -10.29
N GLY A 120 3.14 7.91 -10.91
CA GLY A 120 4.40 7.59 -10.26
C GLY A 120 5.35 6.83 -11.16
N THR A 121 6.62 7.13 -10.99
CA THR A 121 7.75 6.48 -11.65
C THR A 121 8.79 6.11 -10.61
N TYR A 122 9.65 5.16 -10.94
CA TYR A 122 10.81 4.80 -10.13
C TYR A 122 12.01 4.54 -11.03
N THR A 123 13.12 5.16 -10.73
CA THR A 123 14.38 4.91 -11.42
C THR A 123 15.20 3.89 -10.64
N LEU A 124 15.21 2.64 -11.12
CA LEU A 124 16.10 1.61 -10.61
C LEU A 124 17.54 1.95 -11.04
N PRO A 125 18.45 2.18 -10.10
CA PRO A 125 19.82 2.58 -10.43
C PRO A 125 20.59 1.43 -11.09
N GLU A 126 21.67 1.79 -11.80
CA GLU A 126 22.63 0.81 -12.29
C GLU A 126 23.25 0.04 -11.12
N ASN A 127 23.41 -1.27 -11.29
CA ASN A 127 23.94 -2.16 -10.26
C ASN A 127 23.21 -2.07 -8.91
N ALA A 128 21.88 -1.86 -8.93
CA ALA A 128 21.07 -1.84 -7.73
C ALA A 128 21.31 -3.09 -6.86
N PRO A 129 21.35 -2.95 -5.52
CA PRO A 129 21.55 -4.08 -4.62
C PRO A 129 20.44 -5.11 -4.75
N LEU A 130 20.73 -6.37 -4.40
CA LEU A 130 19.78 -7.46 -4.49
C LEU A 130 18.94 -7.56 -3.21
N GLY A 131 17.62 -7.58 -3.36
CA GLY A 131 16.66 -7.88 -2.30
C GLY A 131 16.30 -6.72 -1.37
N TYR A 132 16.85 -5.52 -1.56
CA TYR A 132 16.53 -4.36 -0.72
C TYR A 132 16.66 -3.03 -1.48
N LEU A 133 16.02 -2.01 -0.92
CA LEU A 133 16.18 -0.62 -1.30
C LEU A 133 17.19 0.02 -0.33
N GLU A 134 18.27 0.58 -0.88
CA GLU A 134 19.24 1.34 -0.10
C GLU A 134 18.82 2.80 0.00
N ILE A 135 18.72 3.30 1.22
CA ILE A 135 18.38 4.69 1.50
C ILE A 135 19.57 5.32 2.20
N PRO A 136 20.37 6.18 1.52
CA PRO A 136 21.53 6.82 2.11
C PRO A 136 21.10 7.80 3.20
N LEU A 137 21.71 7.68 4.39
CA LEU A 137 21.44 8.57 5.51
C LEU A 137 22.44 9.74 5.51
N GLN A 138 21.94 10.94 5.85
CA GLN A 138 22.77 12.13 6.05
C GLN A 138 23.01 12.32 7.54
N LYS A 139 24.10 11.72 8.06
CA LYS A 139 24.48 11.88 9.46
C LYS A 139 24.82 13.34 9.75
N PRO A 140 24.26 13.97 10.83
CA PRO A 140 24.70 15.27 11.28
C PRO A 140 26.20 15.27 11.67
N ALA A 141 26.85 16.41 11.54
CA ALA A 141 28.26 16.57 11.96
C ALA A 141 28.38 16.34 13.47
N ASP A 142 29.46 15.68 13.86
CA ASP A 142 29.85 15.56 15.27
C ASP A 142 30.16 16.97 15.84
N GLY A 143 29.96 17.15 17.14
CA GLY A 143 30.07 18.47 17.75
C GLY A 143 30.75 18.45 19.12
N ILE A 144 30.83 19.63 19.72
CA ILE A 144 31.36 19.84 21.07
C ILE A 144 30.33 20.64 21.86
N THR A 145 29.99 20.20 23.07
CA THR A 145 29.09 20.93 23.97
C THR A 145 29.74 22.23 24.47
N PRO A 146 28.96 23.18 25.00
CA PRO A 146 29.53 24.37 25.65
C PRO A 146 30.43 24.04 26.84
N ALA A 147 30.29 22.85 27.45
CA ALA A 147 31.15 22.36 28.53
C ALA A 147 32.48 21.75 28.04
N GLY A 148 32.67 21.60 26.73
CA GLY A 148 33.86 21.04 26.11
C GLY A 148 33.79 19.53 25.81
N ASP A 149 32.69 18.87 26.06
CA ASP A 149 32.52 17.44 25.79
C ASP A 149 32.23 17.20 24.30
N THR A 150 32.93 16.25 23.70
CA THR A 150 32.65 15.82 22.32
C THR A 150 31.43 14.89 22.25
N TYR A 151 30.64 15.03 21.23
CA TYR A 151 29.53 14.13 20.96
C TYR A 151 29.46 13.74 19.48
N THR A 152 28.89 12.56 19.25
CA THR A 152 28.57 12.04 17.93
C THR A 152 27.08 11.73 17.85
N TYR A 153 26.57 11.43 16.66
CA TYR A 153 25.18 11.02 16.46
C TYR A 153 25.06 9.57 16.03
N SER A 154 24.04 8.89 16.53
CA SER A 154 23.59 7.59 16.04
C SER A 154 22.14 7.66 15.57
N PRO A 155 21.76 6.92 14.50
CA PRO A 155 20.39 6.87 14.06
C PRO A 155 19.53 6.08 15.07
N ASN A 156 18.30 6.54 15.28
CA ASN A 156 17.31 5.90 16.14
C ASN A 156 16.02 5.68 15.37
N ASP A 157 14.85 5.94 15.98
CA ASP A 157 13.54 5.71 15.38
C ASP A 157 13.33 6.56 14.13
N ALA A 158 12.62 5.95 13.16
CA ALA A 158 12.19 6.63 11.96
C ALA A 158 10.66 6.64 11.86
N SER A 159 10.12 7.72 11.30
CA SER A 159 8.74 7.87 10.91
C SER A 159 8.67 8.17 9.41
N ILE A 160 7.53 7.89 8.79
CA ILE A 160 7.30 8.19 7.38
C ILE A 160 6.02 9.03 7.26
N GLY A 161 6.01 9.96 6.31
CA GLY A 161 4.86 10.79 5.99
C GLY A 161 5.18 11.72 4.84
N ASP A 162 4.14 12.23 4.18
CA ASP A 162 4.22 13.29 3.18
C ASP A 162 4.29 14.63 3.92
N VAL A 163 5.50 15.11 4.20
CA VAL A 163 5.75 16.26 5.07
C VAL A 163 5.65 17.58 4.33
N ASP A 164 6.01 17.60 3.06
CA ASP A 164 5.97 18.82 2.23
C ASP A 164 4.75 18.90 1.32
N GLY A 165 3.93 17.83 1.26
CA GLY A 165 2.67 17.79 0.53
C GLY A 165 2.83 17.53 -0.96
N ASP A 166 3.95 16.96 -1.40
CA ASP A 166 4.23 16.68 -2.81
C ASP A 166 3.64 15.34 -3.29
N GLY A 167 3.16 14.51 -2.35
CA GLY A 167 2.54 13.21 -2.62
C GLY A 167 3.51 12.03 -2.54
N GLU A 168 4.76 12.24 -2.21
CA GLU A 168 5.74 11.22 -1.89
C GLU A 168 5.90 11.09 -0.37
N TYR A 169 6.53 10.05 0.10
CA TYR A 169 6.81 9.90 1.53
C TYR A 169 8.26 10.22 1.82
N GLU A 170 8.47 11.13 2.77
CA GLU A 170 9.74 11.37 3.40
C GLU A 170 9.96 10.42 4.57
N ILE A 171 11.22 10.14 4.84
CA ILE A 171 11.67 9.41 6.03
C ILE A 171 12.27 10.41 7.01
N ILE A 172 11.56 10.62 8.13
CA ILE A 172 11.98 11.47 9.22
C ILE A 172 12.78 10.61 10.20
N LEU A 173 14.09 10.77 10.24
CA LEU A 173 14.98 10.00 11.10
C LEU A 173 15.42 10.81 12.31
N LYS A 174 15.21 10.28 13.51
CA LYS A 174 15.73 10.82 14.74
C LYS A 174 17.21 10.46 14.88
N TRP A 175 18.02 11.42 15.27
CA TRP A 175 19.42 11.24 15.60
C TRP A 175 19.65 11.48 17.08
N ASP A 176 20.19 10.49 17.78
CA ASP A 176 20.52 10.60 19.20
C ASP A 176 21.98 11.03 19.38
N PRO A 177 22.24 12.12 20.14
CA PRO A 177 23.60 12.48 20.51
C PRO A 177 24.14 11.53 21.59
N SER A 178 25.45 11.22 21.54
CA SER A 178 26.10 10.29 22.48
C SER A 178 26.17 10.81 23.92
N THR A 179 25.80 12.06 24.14
CA THR A 179 25.79 12.75 25.44
C THR A 179 24.40 12.92 26.06
N SER A 180 23.38 12.26 25.46
CA SER A 180 21.99 12.29 25.95
C SER A 180 21.72 11.28 27.06
#